data_67e4222eb320845240d9e9c56f9778c4
#
_entry.id   67e4222eb320845240d9e9c56f9778c4
#
_cell.length_a   1.000
_cell.length_b   1.000
_cell.length_c   1.000
_cell.angle_alpha   90.00
_cell.angle_beta   90.00
_cell.angle_gamma   90.00
#
_symmetry.space_group_name_H-M   'P 1'
#
loop_
_entity.id
_entity.type
_entity.pdbx_description
1 polymer ?
#
loop_
_entity_poly.entity_id
_entity_poly.type
_entity_poly.pdbx_seq_one_letter_code
_entity_poly.pdbx_strand_id
1 'polypeptide(L)'
;RRGDLSHVDYLILDEADRMLDMGFYDDIMQIVSYMPKSRQTLMFSATLPPKIRQMAKQILNDPAEVNIAISKPNEAIEQGAYICYEGQKLGIVREMFSRPSESKTIIFSSSKLKVKELAHTLKRMKLDVAPMHSDLDQEKREQVMLDFKNNKVRILVATDIVARGIDIEDIGMVINYDVPHDPEDYIHRIGRTARASATGRAVTFVNEEEQGKFHRIEEFIEREIPKLSLPEAVGAGPEYNPAAFSGHGGRRGRSGAGPGG
;
A
#
# COMPACT_ATOMS: atom_id res chain seq x y z
N ARG A 1 -7.42 -27.75 -16.12
CA ARG A 1 -7.66 -28.84 -15.15
C ARG A 1 -8.27 -28.20 -13.92
N ARG A 2 -9.51 -28.58 -13.52
CA ARG A 2 -10.07 -28.19 -12.21
C ARG A 2 -9.34 -29.03 -11.16
N GLY A 3 -8.70 -28.37 -10.17
CA GLY A 3 -8.11 -29.07 -9.03
C GLY A 3 -9.22 -29.76 -8.21
N ASP A 4 -8.95 -30.96 -7.72
CA ASP A 4 -9.82 -31.64 -6.78
C ASP A 4 -9.54 -31.12 -5.37
N LEU A 5 -10.53 -30.52 -4.73
CA LEU A 5 -10.44 -29.94 -3.38
C LEU A 5 -11.07 -30.85 -2.31
N SER A 6 -11.54 -32.05 -2.69
CA SER A 6 -12.25 -32.96 -1.78
C SER A 6 -11.36 -33.59 -0.68
N HIS A 7 -10.05 -33.45 -0.79
CA HIS A 7 -9.04 -34.00 0.15
C HIS A 7 -8.20 -32.92 0.84
N VAL A 8 -8.68 -31.66 0.87
CA VAL A 8 -7.96 -30.57 1.53
C VAL A 8 -8.13 -30.66 3.05
N ASP A 9 -7.03 -30.81 3.77
CA ASP A 9 -7.01 -30.86 5.23
C ASP A 9 -6.90 -29.49 5.88
N TYR A 10 -6.26 -28.51 5.21
CA TYR A 10 -6.01 -27.17 5.72
C TYR A 10 -6.41 -26.11 4.70
N LEU A 11 -7.16 -25.10 5.16
CA LEU A 11 -7.43 -23.88 4.44
C LEU A 11 -6.83 -22.71 5.21
N ILE A 12 -5.97 -21.94 4.55
CA ILE A 12 -5.37 -20.73 5.12
C ILE A 12 -5.82 -19.55 4.27
N LEU A 13 -6.54 -18.60 4.88
CA LEU A 13 -6.91 -17.33 4.28
C LEU A 13 -6.05 -16.25 4.92
N ASP A 14 -5.11 -15.71 4.16
CA ASP A 14 -4.26 -14.62 4.57
C ASP A 14 -4.75 -13.31 3.95
N GLU A 15 -4.60 -12.18 4.67
CA GLU A 15 -5.11 -10.86 4.26
C GLU A 15 -6.62 -10.92 3.90
N ALA A 16 -7.44 -11.56 4.73
CA ALA A 16 -8.85 -11.84 4.42
C ALA A 16 -9.69 -10.56 4.21
N ASP A 17 -9.42 -9.48 4.95
CA ASP A 17 -10.03 -8.16 4.75
C ASP A 17 -9.78 -7.64 3.32
N ARG A 18 -8.58 -7.85 2.83
CA ARG A 18 -8.19 -7.44 1.47
C ARG A 18 -8.90 -8.23 0.40
N MET A 19 -9.04 -9.53 0.59
CA MET A 19 -9.79 -10.36 -0.36
C MET A 19 -11.24 -9.89 -0.46
N LEU A 20 -11.84 -9.45 0.65
CA LEU A 20 -13.20 -8.90 0.65
C LEU A 20 -13.28 -7.52 -0.02
N ASP A 21 -12.31 -6.64 0.20
CA ASP A 21 -12.24 -5.32 -0.45
C ASP A 21 -12.12 -5.45 -1.98
N MET A 22 -11.46 -6.51 -2.44
CA MET A 22 -11.37 -6.86 -3.86
C MET A 22 -12.64 -7.53 -4.41
N GLY A 23 -13.65 -7.78 -3.57
CA GLY A 23 -14.92 -8.38 -3.97
C GLY A 23 -14.93 -9.91 -4.07
N PHE A 24 -13.90 -10.60 -3.55
CA PHE A 24 -13.77 -12.07 -3.67
C PHE A 24 -14.60 -12.88 -2.68
N TYR A 25 -15.54 -12.26 -1.96
CA TYR A 25 -16.36 -12.97 -0.99
C TYR A 25 -17.05 -14.21 -1.57
N ASP A 26 -17.76 -14.03 -2.69
CA ASP A 26 -18.52 -15.11 -3.32
C ASP A 26 -17.60 -16.21 -3.88
N ASP A 27 -16.45 -15.81 -4.46
CA ASP A 27 -15.45 -16.74 -4.97
C ASP A 27 -14.85 -17.59 -3.83
N ILE A 28 -14.52 -16.97 -2.69
CA ILE A 28 -14.00 -17.66 -1.51
C ILE A 28 -15.05 -18.66 -1.01
N MET A 29 -16.30 -18.23 -0.84
CA MET A 29 -17.38 -19.09 -0.36
C MET A 29 -17.64 -20.26 -1.32
N GLN A 30 -17.56 -20.03 -2.63
CA GLN A 30 -17.67 -21.07 -3.63
C GLN A 30 -16.52 -22.09 -3.52
N ILE A 31 -15.27 -21.63 -3.40
CA ILE A 31 -14.10 -22.50 -3.22
C ILE A 31 -14.25 -23.34 -1.94
N VAL A 32 -14.62 -22.69 -0.84
CA VAL A 32 -14.86 -23.35 0.45
C VAL A 32 -15.93 -24.43 0.37
N SER A 33 -16.96 -24.25 -0.46
CA SER A 33 -18.04 -25.23 -0.63
C SER A 33 -17.58 -26.56 -1.26
N TYR A 34 -16.46 -26.57 -1.96
CA TYR A 34 -15.87 -27.79 -2.55
C TYR A 34 -14.93 -28.54 -1.60
N MET A 35 -14.65 -27.97 -0.43
CA MET A 35 -13.71 -28.54 0.54
C MET A 35 -14.44 -29.36 1.63
N PRO A 36 -13.78 -30.36 2.23
CA PRO A 36 -14.34 -31.12 3.35
C PRO A 36 -14.68 -30.20 4.55
N LYS A 37 -15.77 -30.51 5.24
CA LYS A 37 -16.12 -29.82 6.49
C LYS A 37 -15.18 -30.14 7.65
N SER A 38 -14.48 -31.26 7.58
CA SER A 38 -13.50 -31.70 8.57
C SER A 38 -12.16 -30.97 8.52
N ARG A 39 -11.94 -30.15 7.46
CA ARG A 39 -10.69 -29.37 7.33
C ARG A 39 -10.47 -28.44 8.50
N GLN A 40 -9.22 -28.18 8.84
CA GLN A 40 -8.85 -27.05 9.69
C GLN A 40 -8.80 -25.77 8.86
N THR A 41 -9.41 -24.69 9.35
CA THR A 41 -9.37 -23.38 8.67
C THR A 41 -8.70 -22.36 9.57
N LEU A 42 -7.70 -21.68 9.01
CA LEU A 42 -7.01 -20.54 9.62
C LEU A 42 -7.32 -19.29 8.81
N MET A 43 -7.62 -18.20 9.50
CA MET A 43 -7.90 -16.92 8.86
C MET A 43 -7.06 -15.82 9.53
N PHE A 44 -6.29 -15.13 8.72
CA PHE A 44 -5.49 -13.98 9.12
C PHE A 44 -6.04 -12.72 8.45
N SER A 45 -6.20 -11.65 9.24
CA SER A 45 -6.73 -10.38 8.76
C SER A 45 -6.18 -9.25 9.62
N ALA A 46 -5.79 -8.14 8.99
CA ALA A 46 -5.35 -6.94 9.72
C ALA A 46 -6.53 -6.24 10.39
N THR A 47 -7.72 -6.30 9.79
CA THR A 47 -8.94 -5.68 10.30
C THR A 47 -10.08 -6.69 10.42
N LEU A 48 -11.05 -6.42 11.29
CA LEU A 48 -12.23 -7.27 11.53
C LEU A 48 -13.56 -6.52 11.28
N PRO A 49 -13.79 -5.96 10.07
CA PRO A 49 -15.06 -5.34 9.76
C PRO A 49 -16.21 -6.36 9.81
N PRO A 50 -17.48 -5.90 9.87
CA PRO A 50 -18.64 -6.79 10.01
C PRO A 50 -18.70 -7.93 8.97
N LYS A 51 -18.29 -7.67 7.72
CA LYS A 51 -18.26 -8.67 6.66
C LYS A 51 -17.22 -9.78 6.92
N ILE A 52 -16.04 -9.43 7.43
CA ILE A 52 -15.01 -10.40 7.83
C ILE A 52 -15.51 -11.26 8.99
N ARG A 53 -16.12 -10.65 10.00
CA ARG A 53 -16.72 -11.41 11.12
C ARG A 53 -17.81 -12.36 10.65
N GLN A 54 -18.61 -11.95 9.68
CA GLN A 54 -19.65 -12.80 9.09
C GLN A 54 -19.03 -13.98 8.34
N MET A 55 -18.02 -13.75 7.52
CA MET A 55 -17.29 -14.81 6.81
C MET A 55 -16.64 -15.78 7.79
N ALA A 56 -15.95 -15.26 8.82
CA ALA A 56 -15.33 -16.09 9.86
C ALA A 56 -16.32 -17.04 10.52
N LYS A 57 -17.51 -16.56 10.90
CA LYS A 57 -18.58 -17.39 11.47
C LYS A 57 -19.08 -18.51 10.56
N GLN A 58 -18.94 -18.34 9.24
CA GLN A 58 -19.42 -19.34 8.26
C GLN A 58 -18.38 -20.41 7.94
N ILE A 59 -17.09 -20.04 7.96
CA ILE A 59 -16.01 -20.92 7.47
C ILE A 59 -15.14 -21.50 8.58
N LEU A 60 -15.10 -20.88 9.77
CA LEU A 60 -14.37 -21.38 10.91
C LEU A 60 -15.27 -22.25 11.79
N ASN A 61 -14.67 -23.24 12.43
CA ASN A 61 -15.35 -24.16 13.35
C ASN A 61 -14.67 -24.04 14.72
N ASP A 62 -15.39 -23.48 15.70
CA ASP A 62 -14.91 -23.24 17.06
C ASP A 62 -13.49 -22.64 17.12
N PRO A 63 -13.26 -21.48 16.48
CA PRO A 63 -11.91 -20.93 16.33
C PRO A 63 -11.37 -20.37 17.64
N ALA A 64 -10.08 -20.62 17.90
CA ALA A 64 -9.32 -19.80 18.83
C ALA A 64 -9.08 -18.43 18.18
N GLU A 65 -9.42 -17.36 18.89
CA GLU A 65 -9.22 -15.99 18.42
C GLU A 65 -8.02 -15.36 19.13
N VAL A 66 -7.04 -14.92 18.33
CA VAL A 66 -5.86 -14.20 18.81
C VAL A 66 -5.88 -12.80 18.23
N ASN A 67 -6.13 -11.81 19.07
CA ASN A 67 -6.08 -10.41 18.70
C ASN A 67 -4.71 -9.84 19.08
N ILE A 68 -3.94 -9.46 18.06
CA ILE A 68 -2.70 -8.71 18.23
C ILE A 68 -3.05 -7.26 17.96
N ALA A 69 -2.72 -6.37 18.92
CA ALA A 69 -2.87 -4.93 18.67
C ALA A 69 -2.15 -4.56 17.37
N ILE A 70 -2.78 -3.71 16.53
CA ILE A 70 -2.19 -3.23 15.30
C ILE A 70 -0.78 -2.77 15.61
N SER A 71 0.19 -3.45 15.03
CA SER A 71 1.59 -3.22 15.34
C SER A 71 1.96 -1.80 14.92
N LYS A 72 2.46 -1.03 15.86
CA LYS A 72 3.15 0.23 15.53
C LYS A 72 4.21 -0.10 14.47
N PRO A 73 4.49 0.84 13.55
CA PRO A 73 5.54 0.63 12.57
C PRO A 73 6.83 0.18 13.26
N ASN A 74 7.56 -0.74 12.66
CA ASN A 74 8.84 -1.19 13.20
C ASN A 74 9.73 0.04 13.46
N GLU A 75 10.23 0.17 14.69
CA GLU A 75 11.07 1.29 15.12
C GLU A 75 12.38 1.41 14.31
N ALA A 76 12.81 0.33 13.68
CA ALA A 76 13.95 0.32 12.77
C ALA A 76 13.67 1.03 11.42
N ILE A 77 12.44 1.50 11.16
CA ILE A 77 12.10 2.26 9.96
C ILE A 77 12.20 3.75 10.25
N GLU A 78 13.19 4.41 9.66
CA GLU A 78 13.29 5.86 9.63
C GLU A 78 12.19 6.42 8.71
N GLN A 79 11.25 7.17 9.26
CA GLN A 79 10.12 7.73 8.53
C GLN A 79 10.29 9.22 8.33
N GLY A 80 9.86 9.72 7.16
CA GLY A 80 9.84 11.16 6.87
C GLY A 80 8.80 11.51 5.81
N ALA A 81 8.35 12.76 5.78
CA ALA A 81 7.39 13.25 4.80
C ALA A 81 7.83 14.56 4.16
N TYR A 82 7.68 14.67 2.85
CA TYR A 82 7.81 15.94 2.14
C TYR A 82 6.41 16.51 1.89
N ILE A 83 6.15 17.70 2.45
CA ILE A 83 4.94 18.46 2.14
C ILE A 83 5.23 19.27 0.88
N CYS A 84 4.58 18.91 -0.22
CA CYS A 84 4.95 19.39 -1.55
C CYS A 84 3.73 19.58 -2.45
N TYR A 85 3.87 20.40 -3.48
CA TYR A 85 2.89 20.43 -4.56
C TYR A 85 3.03 19.19 -5.45
N GLU A 86 1.94 18.77 -6.10
CA GLU A 86 1.96 17.59 -6.98
C GLU A 86 3.08 17.70 -8.04
N GLY A 87 3.25 18.88 -8.63
CA GLY A 87 4.31 19.13 -9.64
C GLY A 87 5.74 19.05 -9.11
N GLN A 88 5.95 19.11 -7.80
CA GLN A 88 7.27 19.00 -7.18
C GLN A 88 7.72 17.57 -6.93
N LYS A 89 6.80 16.62 -6.83
CA LYS A 89 7.08 15.22 -6.48
C LYS A 89 8.18 14.61 -7.36
N LEU A 90 8.12 14.82 -8.67
CA LEU A 90 9.14 14.31 -9.61
C LEU A 90 10.50 14.97 -9.40
N GLY A 91 10.53 16.28 -9.08
CA GLY A 91 11.75 16.99 -8.71
C GLY A 91 12.41 16.40 -7.47
N ILE A 92 11.62 16.11 -6.43
CA ILE A 92 12.11 15.47 -5.22
C ILE A 92 12.71 14.09 -5.54
N VAL A 93 12.02 13.28 -6.34
CA VAL A 93 12.54 11.96 -6.76
C VAL A 93 13.88 12.11 -7.50
N ARG A 94 14.01 13.09 -8.39
CA ARG A 94 15.28 13.38 -9.08
C ARG A 94 16.42 13.67 -8.12
N GLU A 95 16.18 14.51 -7.13
CA GLU A 95 17.18 14.84 -6.11
C GLU A 95 17.53 13.62 -5.24
N MET A 96 16.55 12.82 -4.84
CA MET A 96 16.79 11.59 -4.06
C MET A 96 17.67 10.59 -4.82
N PHE A 97 17.53 10.49 -6.13
CA PHE A 97 18.32 9.59 -6.98
C PHE A 97 19.46 10.28 -7.76
N SER A 98 19.81 11.52 -7.39
CA SER A 98 20.96 12.24 -7.98
C SER A 98 22.30 11.59 -7.65
N ARG A 99 22.36 10.87 -6.53
CA ARG A 99 23.53 10.10 -6.11
C ARG A 99 23.27 8.60 -6.29
N PRO A 100 24.25 7.83 -6.76
CA PRO A 100 24.12 6.38 -6.84
C PRO A 100 23.80 5.80 -5.46
N SER A 101 22.80 4.96 -5.40
CA SER A 101 22.46 4.17 -4.21
C SER A 101 22.44 2.70 -4.59
N GLU A 102 23.02 1.86 -3.75
CA GLU A 102 22.95 0.41 -3.94
C GLU A 102 21.68 -0.20 -3.37
N SER A 103 20.93 0.55 -2.57
CA SER A 103 19.72 0.09 -1.92
C SER A 103 18.58 -0.12 -2.91
N LYS A 104 17.89 -1.25 -2.81
CA LYS A 104 16.62 -1.47 -3.52
C LYS A 104 15.57 -0.51 -3.00
N THR A 105 14.78 0.04 -3.91
CA THR A 105 13.71 0.98 -3.59
C THR A 105 12.39 0.50 -4.19
N ILE A 106 11.31 0.57 -3.42
CA ILE A 106 9.94 0.47 -3.94
C ILE A 106 9.29 1.84 -3.88
N ILE A 107 8.68 2.25 -4.99
CA ILE A 107 7.89 3.47 -5.10
C ILE A 107 6.43 3.07 -5.30
N PHE A 108 5.58 3.40 -4.34
CA PHE A 108 4.15 3.17 -4.42
C PHE A 108 3.42 4.35 -5.03
N SER A 109 2.57 4.09 -6.00
CA SER A 109 1.71 5.10 -6.62
C SER A 109 0.27 4.63 -6.74
N SER A 110 -0.67 5.58 -6.72
CA SER A 110 -2.11 5.34 -6.61
C SER A 110 -2.74 4.71 -7.86
N SER A 111 -2.11 4.84 -9.03
CA SER A 111 -2.69 4.34 -10.27
C SER A 111 -1.66 3.75 -11.23
N LYS A 112 -2.13 2.80 -12.06
CA LYS A 112 -1.30 2.19 -13.12
C LYS A 112 -0.77 3.19 -14.13
N LEU A 113 -1.50 4.28 -14.39
CA LEU A 113 -1.05 5.32 -15.31
C LEU A 113 0.14 6.07 -14.72
N LYS A 114 0.03 6.55 -13.48
CA LYS A 114 1.15 7.19 -12.77
C LYS A 114 2.36 6.25 -12.65
N VAL A 115 2.15 4.96 -12.39
CA VAL A 115 3.24 3.96 -12.36
C VAL A 115 4.00 3.91 -13.69
N LYS A 116 3.28 3.86 -14.83
CA LYS A 116 3.89 3.84 -16.16
C LYS A 116 4.67 5.12 -16.45
N GLU A 117 4.06 6.28 -16.19
CA GLU A 117 4.66 7.59 -16.43
C GLU A 117 5.92 7.81 -15.58
N LEU A 118 5.83 7.49 -14.28
CA LEU A 118 6.96 7.61 -13.38
C LEU A 118 8.10 6.69 -13.76
N ALA A 119 7.82 5.41 -14.03
CA ALA A 119 8.84 4.45 -14.46
C ALA A 119 9.47 4.87 -15.79
N HIS A 120 8.69 5.38 -16.76
CA HIS A 120 9.22 5.91 -18.02
C HIS A 120 10.18 7.10 -17.77
N THR A 121 9.78 8.03 -16.91
CA THR A 121 10.60 9.20 -16.56
C THR A 121 11.91 8.80 -15.89
N LEU A 122 11.86 7.87 -14.93
CA LEU A 122 13.04 7.38 -14.23
C LEU A 122 13.99 6.61 -15.18
N LYS A 123 13.43 5.85 -16.14
CA LYS A 123 14.25 5.22 -17.21
C LYS A 123 15.00 6.25 -18.07
N ARG A 124 14.35 7.36 -18.38
CA ARG A 124 15.01 8.46 -19.13
C ARG A 124 16.16 9.10 -18.33
N MET A 125 16.12 9.01 -17.02
CA MET A 125 17.21 9.40 -16.12
C MET A 125 18.33 8.33 -16.02
N LYS A 126 18.24 7.26 -16.81
CA LYS A 126 19.17 6.11 -16.81
C LYS A 126 19.21 5.34 -15.48
N LEU A 127 18.09 5.31 -14.77
CA LEU A 127 17.92 4.50 -13.56
C LEU A 127 17.41 3.10 -13.93
N ASP A 128 17.85 2.09 -13.18
CA ASP A 128 17.43 0.70 -13.33
C ASP A 128 16.05 0.51 -12.68
N VAL A 129 14.99 0.82 -13.43
CA VAL A 129 13.62 0.85 -12.94
C VAL A 129 12.70 -0.07 -13.75
N ALA A 130 11.77 -0.71 -13.08
CA ALA A 130 10.67 -1.46 -13.71
C ALA A 130 9.31 -1.05 -13.11
N PRO A 131 8.27 -0.95 -13.96
CA PRO A 131 6.89 -0.79 -13.51
C PRO A 131 6.28 -2.14 -13.12
N MET A 132 5.40 -2.13 -12.11
CA MET A 132 4.61 -3.28 -11.68
C MET A 132 3.14 -2.86 -11.50
N HIS A 133 2.26 -3.27 -12.41
CA HIS A 133 0.84 -2.89 -12.44
C HIS A 133 -0.03 -4.00 -13.02
N SER A 134 -1.34 -3.85 -12.90
CA SER A 134 -2.33 -4.88 -13.27
C SER A 134 -2.34 -5.26 -14.77
N ASP A 135 -1.85 -4.39 -15.67
CA ASP A 135 -1.81 -4.69 -17.10
C ASP A 135 -0.66 -5.63 -17.51
N LEU A 136 0.25 -5.95 -16.59
CA LEU A 136 1.27 -6.96 -16.85
C LEU A 136 0.65 -8.35 -16.71
N ASP A 137 0.92 -9.23 -17.67
CA ASP A 137 0.63 -10.66 -17.55
C ASP A 137 1.50 -11.29 -16.45
N GLN A 138 1.14 -12.51 -16.04
CA GLN A 138 1.80 -13.20 -14.94
C GLN A 138 3.30 -13.43 -15.21
N GLU A 139 3.64 -13.84 -16.44
CA GLU A 139 5.03 -14.10 -16.85
C GLU A 139 5.90 -12.84 -16.71
N LYS A 140 5.40 -11.69 -17.19
CA LYS A 140 6.13 -10.41 -17.06
C LYS A 140 6.27 -9.97 -15.60
N ARG A 141 5.25 -10.21 -14.76
CA ARG A 141 5.35 -9.92 -13.32
C ARG A 141 6.45 -10.75 -12.68
N GLU A 142 6.49 -12.05 -12.95
CA GLU A 142 7.51 -12.95 -12.45
C GLU A 142 8.91 -12.54 -12.92
N GLN A 143 9.05 -12.15 -14.20
CA GLN A 143 10.32 -11.68 -14.72
C GLN A 143 10.78 -10.38 -14.05
N VAL A 144 9.90 -9.39 -13.88
CA VAL A 144 10.22 -8.14 -13.17
C VAL A 144 10.65 -8.43 -11.72
N MET A 145 9.94 -9.35 -11.05
CA MET A 145 10.29 -9.75 -9.70
C MET A 145 11.65 -10.43 -9.61
N LEU A 146 11.96 -11.31 -10.57
CA LEU A 146 13.26 -11.99 -10.66
C LEU A 146 14.38 -10.98 -10.91
N ASP A 147 14.17 -10.03 -11.82
CA ASP A 147 15.15 -9.00 -12.13
C ASP A 147 15.39 -8.07 -10.93
N PHE A 148 14.34 -7.76 -10.14
CA PHE A 148 14.45 -6.97 -8.92
C PHE A 148 15.16 -7.77 -7.80
N LYS A 149 14.85 -9.06 -7.63
CA LYS A 149 15.57 -9.94 -6.70
C LYS A 149 17.08 -10.01 -7.02
N ASN A 150 17.40 -10.13 -8.30
CA ASN A 150 18.77 -10.29 -8.79
C ASN A 150 19.53 -8.96 -8.99
N ASN A 151 19.03 -7.84 -8.48
CA ASN A 151 19.64 -6.50 -8.59
C ASN A 151 19.83 -5.97 -10.02
N LYS A 152 19.18 -6.57 -11.04
CA LYS A 152 19.13 -6.02 -12.40
C LYS A 152 18.22 -4.81 -12.49
N VAL A 153 17.18 -4.79 -11.66
CA VAL A 153 16.29 -3.66 -11.42
C VAL A 153 16.49 -3.25 -9.96
N ARG A 154 16.74 -1.98 -9.70
CA ARG A 154 16.94 -1.45 -8.35
C ARG A 154 15.75 -0.64 -7.84
N ILE A 155 14.91 -0.13 -8.75
CA ILE A 155 13.73 0.66 -8.42
C ILE A 155 12.50 -0.05 -8.99
N LEU A 156 11.58 -0.42 -8.12
CA LEU A 156 10.29 -0.96 -8.50
C LEU A 156 9.23 0.13 -8.31
N VAL A 157 8.51 0.51 -9.36
CA VAL A 157 7.37 1.42 -9.26
C VAL A 157 6.10 0.60 -9.34
N ALA A 158 5.27 0.60 -8.31
CA ALA A 158 4.15 -0.33 -8.20
C ALA A 158 2.87 0.31 -7.66
N THR A 159 1.72 -0.30 -7.99
CA THR A 159 0.47 -0.08 -7.27
C THR A 159 0.35 -1.05 -6.09
N ASP A 160 -0.45 -0.73 -5.08
CA ASP A 160 -0.65 -1.58 -3.90
C ASP A 160 -1.09 -2.99 -4.25
N ILE A 161 -2.04 -3.13 -5.18
CA ILE A 161 -2.65 -4.42 -5.54
C ILE A 161 -1.60 -5.43 -5.99
N VAL A 162 -0.59 -4.97 -6.72
CA VAL A 162 0.41 -5.85 -7.34
C VAL A 162 1.64 -6.02 -6.45
N ALA A 163 1.91 -5.03 -5.60
CA ALA A 163 3.04 -5.08 -4.67
C ALA A 163 2.76 -5.89 -3.39
N ARG A 164 1.51 -6.30 -3.17
CA ARG A 164 1.14 -7.20 -2.07
C ARG A 164 1.59 -8.62 -2.38
N GLY A 165 1.97 -9.35 -1.34
CA GLY A 165 2.54 -10.70 -1.52
C GLY A 165 3.95 -10.73 -2.10
N ILE A 166 4.56 -9.58 -2.34
CA ILE A 166 5.96 -9.49 -2.73
C ILE A 166 6.81 -9.87 -1.52
N ASP A 167 7.37 -11.07 -1.57
CA ASP A 167 8.38 -11.51 -0.62
C ASP A 167 9.76 -11.14 -1.16
N ILE A 168 10.18 -9.91 -0.87
CA ILE A 168 11.51 -9.40 -1.19
C ILE A 168 12.17 -8.92 0.10
N GLU A 169 13.32 -9.46 0.34
CA GLU A 169 14.25 -9.02 1.36
C GLU A 169 15.13 -7.89 0.81
N ASP A 170 15.81 -7.17 1.69
CA ASP A 170 16.81 -6.13 1.36
C ASP A 170 16.27 -4.87 0.67
N ILE A 171 15.01 -4.51 0.95
CA ILE A 171 14.50 -3.21 0.51
C ILE A 171 15.01 -2.14 1.49
N GLY A 172 15.91 -1.30 1.04
CA GLY A 172 16.48 -0.23 1.87
C GLY A 172 15.57 0.99 1.95
N MET A 173 14.72 1.23 0.93
CA MET A 173 13.86 2.41 0.90
C MET A 173 12.47 2.11 0.32
N VAL A 174 11.46 2.67 0.97
CA VAL A 174 10.09 2.75 0.47
C VAL A 174 9.71 4.21 0.25
N ILE A 175 9.18 4.52 -0.92
CA ILE A 175 8.64 5.84 -1.24
C ILE A 175 7.14 5.71 -1.48
N ASN A 176 6.33 6.38 -0.68
CA ASN A 176 4.92 6.60 -0.98
C ASN A 176 4.83 7.87 -1.85
N TYR A 177 4.82 7.69 -3.18
CA TYR A 177 4.66 8.79 -4.12
C TYR A 177 3.29 9.46 -4.01
N ASP A 178 2.28 8.66 -3.68
CA ASP A 178 0.95 9.12 -3.27
C ASP A 178 0.65 8.56 -1.86
N VAL A 179 0.00 9.38 -1.03
CA VAL A 179 -0.44 8.94 0.30
C VAL A 179 -1.41 7.77 0.16
N PRO A 180 -1.22 6.65 0.86
CA PRO A 180 -2.16 5.53 0.81
C PRO A 180 -3.56 5.97 1.28
N HIS A 181 -4.57 5.28 0.76
CA HIS A 181 -5.96 5.60 1.08
C HIS A 181 -6.28 5.27 2.54
N ASP A 182 -5.82 4.10 2.98
CA ASP A 182 -6.05 3.57 4.31
C ASP A 182 -4.76 3.56 5.14
N PRO A 183 -4.83 3.89 6.44
CA PRO A 183 -3.67 3.89 7.32
C PRO A 183 -2.97 2.54 7.43
N GLU A 184 -3.70 1.43 7.36
CA GLU A 184 -3.14 0.07 7.36
C GLU A 184 -2.24 -0.15 6.14
N ASP A 185 -2.61 0.39 4.97
CA ASP A 185 -1.77 0.32 3.77
C ASP A 185 -0.43 1.00 3.96
N TYR A 186 -0.42 2.10 4.72
CA TYR A 186 0.84 2.75 5.07
C TYR A 186 1.78 1.80 5.79
N ILE A 187 1.29 1.11 6.83
CA ILE A 187 2.10 0.14 7.59
C ILE A 187 2.56 -1.00 6.69
N HIS A 188 1.67 -1.55 5.85
CA HIS A 188 2.00 -2.62 4.92
C HIS A 188 3.05 -2.21 3.88
N ARG A 189 3.00 -0.96 3.38
CA ARG A 189 3.98 -0.44 2.42
C ARG A 189 5.34 -0.27 3.09
N ILE A 190 5.40 0.46 4.21
CA ILE A 190 6.68 0.70 4.89
C ILE A 190 7.27 -0.58 5.49
N GLY A 191 6.43 -1.54 5.87
CA GLY A 191 6.86 -2.87 6.33
C GLY A 191 7.52 -3.73 5.24
N ARG A 192 7.69 -3.23 4.02
CA ARG A 192 8.55 -3.85 2.99
C ARG A 192 10.03 -3.59 3.25
N THR A 193 10.37 -2.60 4.05
CA THR A 193 11.75 -2.33 4.49
C THR A 193 11.97 -2.73 5.95
N ALA A 194 13.21 -2.66 6.44
CA ALA A 194 13.62 -2.99 7.80
C ALA A 194 13.24 -4.43 8.24
N ARG A 195 13.35 -5.40 7.34
CA ARG A 195 13.24 -6.82 7.67
C ARG A 195 14.61 -7.37 8.08
N ALA A 196 14.61 -8.44 8.87
CA ALA A 196 15.82 -9.19 9.25
C ALA A 196 16.94 -8.35 9.89
N SER A 197 16.60 -7.47 10.83
CA SER A 197 17.54 -6.62 11.62
C SER A 197 18.24 -5.48 10.83
N ALA A 198 17.86 -5.22 9.59
CA ALA A 198 18.35 -4.06 8.84
C ALA A 198 17.51 -2.80 9.18
N THR A 199 18.15 -1.64 9.18
CA THR A 199 17.44 -0.35 9.22
C THR A 199 16.84 -0.05 7.85
N GLY A 200 15.63 0.51 7.82
CA GLY A 200 14.95 0.88 6.59
C GLY A 200 14.55 2.34 6.58
N ARG A 201 14.31 2.88 5.41
CA ARG A 201 13.83 4.26 5.24
C ARG A 201 12.50 4.29 4.50
N ALA A 202 11.55 5.07 5.02
CA ALA A 202 10.26 5.31 4.39
C ALA A 202 10.05 6.82 4.20
N VAL A 203 9.73 7.22 2.98
CA VAL A 203 9.48 8.63 2.63
C VAL A 203 8.11 8.76 1.99
N THR A 204 7.31 9.72 2.45
CA THR A 204 5.97 9.96 1.93
C THR A 204 5.89 11.36 1.32
N PHE A 205 5.39 11.47 0.10
CA PHE A 205 5.08 12.75 -0.52
C PHE A 205 3.61 13.08 -0.25
N VAL A 206 3.39 14.26 0.29
CA VAL A 206 2.06 14.71 0.74
C VAL A 206 1.74 16.01 0.00
N ASN A 207 0.82 15.94 -0.95
CA ASN A 207 0.33 17.14 -1.60
C ASN A 207 -0.78 17.80 -0.77
N GLU A 208 -1.25 18.97 -1.20
CA GLU A 208 -2.25 19.75 -0.48
C GLU A 208 -3.53 18.95 -0.21
N GLU A 209 -4.02 18.19 -1.20
CA GLU A 209 -5.26 17.41 -1.09
C GLU A 209 -5.10 16.16 -0.22
N GLU A 210 -3.87 15.70 -0.04
CA GLU A 210 -3.54 14.46 0.70
C GLU A 210 -3.24 14.71 2.17
N GLN A 211 -3.10 15.98 2.62
CA GLN A 211 -2.73 16.31 4.01
C GLN A 211 -3.69 15.69 5.04
N GLY A 212 -5.01 15.74 4.77
CA GLY A 212 -6.00 15.12 5.66
C GLY A 212 -5.90 13.59 5.74
N LYS A 213 -5.49 12.92 4.64
CA LYS A 213 -5.24 11.47 4.65
C LYS A 213 -3.98 11.15 5.44
N PHE A 214 -2.94 11.96 5.24
CA PHE A 214 -1.67 11.78 5.92
C PHE A 214 -1.80 12.00 7.44
N HIS A 215 -2.58 12.98 7.85
CA HIS A 215 -2.87 13.20 9.27
C HIS A 215 -3.57 12.00 9.92
N ARG A 216 -4.52 11.37 9.23
CA ARG A 216 -5.16 10.12 9.73
C ARG A 216 -4.17 8.97 9.88
N ILE A 217 -3.11 8.92 9.06
CA ILE A 217 -2.04 7.94 9.24
C ILE A 217 -1.26 8.25 10.51
N GLU A 218 -0.91 9.51 10.77
CA GLU A 218 -0.21 9.92 12.00
C GLU A 218 -1.04 9.61 13.25
N GLU A 219 -2.35 9.88 13.22
CA GLU A 219 -3.27 9.51 14.30
C GLU A 219 -3.32 7.98 14.51
N PHE A 220 -3.40 7.21 13.43
CA PHE A 220 -3.48 5.76 13.49
C PHE A 220 -2.23 5.09 14.05
N ILE A 221 -1.05 5.59 13.67
CA ILE A 221 0.23 5.08 14.20
C ILE A 221 0.61 5.71 15.55
N GLU A 222 -0.22 6.62 16.07
CA GLU A 222 0.01 7.37 17.31
C GLU A 222 1.37 8.08 17.35
N ARG A 223 1.81 8.58 16.20
CA ARG A 223 3.12 9.22 16.06
C ARG A 223 3.12 10.25 14.93
N GLU A 224 3.67 11.43 15.21
CA GLU A 224 3.99 12.41 14.17
C GLU A 224 5.18 11.93 13.32
N ILE A 225 5.04 12.05 12.01
CA ILE A 225 6.11 11.75 11.05
C ILE A 225 6.89 13.04 10.77
N PRO A 226 8.22 13.05 10.92
CA PRO A 226 9.05 14.24 10.67
C PRO A 226 8.81 14.82 9.26
N LYS A 227 8.53 16.13 9.17
CA LYS A 227 8.41 16.86 7.91
C LYS A 227 9.80 17.27 7.45
N LEU A 228 10.21 16.73 6.31
CA LEU A 228 11.53 16.95 5.73
C LEU A 228 11.57 18.27 4.96
N SER A 229 12.71 18.96 5.02
CA SER A 229 12.93 20.15 4.18
C SER A 229 12.99 19.75 2.71
N LEU A 230 12.26 20.48 1.86
CA LEU A 230 12.33 20.27 0.42
C LEU A 230 13.73 20.61 -0.12
N PRO A 231 14.21 19.85 -1.12
CA PRO A 231 15.43 20.22 -1.83
C PRO A 231 15.32 21.63 -2.42
N GLU A 232 16.37 22.42 -2.34
CA GLU A 232 16.38 23.81 -2.88
C GLU A 232 15.97 23.86 -4.36
N ALA A 233 16.37 22.85 -5.14
CA ALA A 233 16.08 22.78 -6.57
C ALA A 233 14.58 22.68 -6.92
N VAL A 234 13.72 22.27 -5.97
CA VAL A 234 12.28 22.18 -6.19
C VAL A 234 11.48 23.34 -5.62
N GLY A 235 12.12 24.23 -4.86
CA GLY A 235 11.51 25.42 -4.26
C GLY A 235 10.68 25.12 -3.01
N ALA A 236 9.95 26.13 -2.54
CA ALA A 236 9.09 26.02 -1.35
C ALA A 236 7.83 25.21 -1.64
N GLY A 237 7.41 24.40 -0.70
CA GLY A 237 6.15 23.65 -0.74
C GLY A 237 5.01 24.37 -0.01
N PRO A 238 3.82 23.76 0.03
CA PRO A 238 2.70 24.24 0.80
C PRO A 238 2.98 24.09 2.30
N GLU A 239 2.24 24.86 3.11
CA GLU A 239 2.24 24.69 4.55
C GLU A 239 1.48 23.41 4.94
N TYR A 240 1.96 22.71 5.98
CA TYR A 240 1.24 21.56 6.52
C TYR A 240 0.09 22.04 7.40
N ASN A 241 -1.13 21.98 6.86
CA ASN A 241 -2.37 22.36 7.54
C ASN A 241 -3.49 21.33 7.25
N PRO A 242 -3.45 20.15 7.88
CA PRO A 242 -4.43 19.09 7.61
C PRO A 242 -5.87 19.49 7.95
N ALA A 243 -6.09 20.41 8.89
CA ALA A 243 -7.42 20.87 9.26
C ALA A 243 -8.15 21.61 8.13
N ALA A 244 -7.42 22.28 7.24
CA ALA A 244 -8.01 22.99 6.10
C ALA A 244 -8.66 22.02 5.08
N PHE A 245 -8.24 20.75 5.04
CA PHE A 245 -8.68 19.75 4.07
C PHE A 245 -9.58 18.65 4.65
N SER A 246 -9.86 18.66 5.95
CA SER A 246 -10.75 17.69 6.60
C SER A 246 -12.24 17.93 6.33
N GLY A 247 -12.61 19.01 5.64
CA GLY A 247 -13.99 19.52 5.50
C GLY A 247 -14.71 19.27 4.17
N HIS A 248 -14.13 18.61 3.15
CA HIS A 248 -14.74 18.54 1.81
C HIS A 248 -15.59 17.27 1.52
N GLY A 249 -15.91 16.47 2.53
CA GLY A 249 -16.74 15.26 2.40
C GLY A 249 -18.19 15.41 2.93
N GLY A 250 -18.94 16.44 2.60
CA GLY A 250 -20.32 16.43 3.04
C GLY A 250 -21.09 17.77 3.04
N ARG A 251 -21.26 18.41 1.88
CA ARG A 251 -22.37 19.33 1.67
C ARG A 251 -22.63 19.55 0.17
N ARG A 252 -23.27 18.57 -0.46
CA ARG A 252 -24.06 18.85 -1.68
C ARG A 252 -25.52 18.67 -1.36
N GLY A 253 -26.21 19.79 -1.36
CA GLY A 253 -27.58 19.83 -1.81
C GLY A 253 -28.68 19.79 -0.77
N ARG A 254 -29.16 20.94 -0.41
CA ARG A 254 -30.59 21.22 -0.37
C ARG A 254 -30.80 22.75 -0.28
N SER A 255 -30.87 23.39 -1.43
CA SER A 255 -31.50 24.68 -1.58
C SER A 255 -32.45 24.59 -2.78
N GLY A 256 -33.72 24.63 -2.54
CA GLY A 256 -34.73 24.63 -3.60
C GLY A 256 -36.12 24.40 -3.07
N ALA A 257 -36.57 25.18 -2.10
CA ALA A 257 -37.99 25.40 -1.87
C ALA A 257 -38.31 26.79 -2.34
N GLY A 258 -38.81 26.91 -3.56
CA GLY A 258 -39.52 28.10 -4.03
C GLY A 258 -40.97 28.02 -3.58
N PRO A 259 -41.60 29.11 -3.09
CA PRO A 259 -43.01 29.17 -2.89
C PRO A 259 -43.67 29.58 -4.22
N GLY A 260 -44.52 28.73 -4.75
CA GLY A 260 -45.40 29.01 -5.85
C GLY A 260 -46.83 29.18 -5.33
N GLY A 261 -47.44 30.29 -5.65
CA GLY A 261 -48.79 30.63 -5.33
C GLY A 261 -49.89 29.80 -6.03
#